data_49de986f8b583c8dc511248fe7b4ab42
#
_entry.id   49de986f8b583c8dc511248fe7b4ab42
#
_cell.length_a   1.000
_cell.length_b   1.000
_cell.length_c   1.000
_cell.angle_alpha   90.00
_cell.angle_beta   90.00
_cell.angle_gamma   90.00
#
_symmetry.space_group_name_H-M   'P 1'
#
loop_
_entity.id
_entity.type
_entity.pdbx_description
1 polymer ?
#
loop_
_entity_poly.entity_id
_entity_poly.type
_entity_poly.pdbx_seq_one_letter_code
_entity_poly.pdbx_strand_id
1 'polypeptide(L)'
;MKNYSIKDIAEIAGVSVATVSRVINDNGRFSAETRKKVLKVIEDTGYKMNYSAKNLRMNKSFTIGILVPDISNYFFSDVVQQLEEILFAKGYSTIICNTSRSSEKELAYLRILEGKGVDGLIVISGAEEFEFDSSSAEKKIPYICIDREPKKKENTIFISSNHYQGAFESAEELIHEGCQHPIIAMHNQKSTSAKERLKGFKDALKKNSIPFNAKQHLLSIDIEHSDFEQNLLTFLKKNPNVDGIFSINDLIALELMLSLKKNQIDVPKKIKLIGFDDTYAGKYTTPTLSSVRQNTTLIANYAVESLLELISKKGELGRQIVVPVSLVLRESSTSS
;
A
#
# COMPACT_ATOMS: atom_id res chain seq x y z
N MET A 1 41.05 -8.84 -12.32
CA MET A 1 40.98 -9.53 -11.01
C MET A 1 40.45 -10.94 -11.24
N LYS A 2 41.09 -11.96 -10.64
CA LYS A 2 40.65 -13.35 -10.79
C LYS A 2 39.34 -13.52 -9.99
N ASN A 3 38.26 -13.94 -10.66
CA ASN A 3 36.98 -14.23 -9.98
C ASN A 3 37.08 -15.62 -9.35
N TYR A 4 37.19 -15.67 -8.03
CA TYR A 4 37.21 -16.93 -7.28
C TYR A 4 35.78 -17.48 -7.11
N SER A 5 35.63 -18.78 -7.30
CA SER A 5 34.39 -19.52 -7.00
C SER A 5 34.43 -20.10 -5.60
N ILE A 6 33.28 -20.54 -5.08
CA ILE A 6 33.21 -21.25 -3.77
C ILE A 6 34.05 -22.54 -3.78
N LYS A 7 34.29 -23.14 -4.97
CA LYS A 7 35.12 -24.30 -5.10
C LYS A 7 36.62 -23.94 -4.90
N ASP A 8 37.04 -22.80 -5.47
CA ASP A 8 38.42 -22.32 -5.30
C ASP A 8 38.70 -21.97 -3.83
N ILE A 9 37.71 -21.35 -3.11
CA ILE A 9 37.82 -21.07 -1.67
C ILE A 9 37.95 -22.36 -0.87
N ALA A 10 37.17 -23.38 -1.22
CA ALA A 10 37.21 -24.68 -0.54
C ALA A 10 38.57 -25.37 -0.74
N GLU A 11 39.14 -25.32 -1.95
CA GLU A 11 40.43 -25.86 -2.28
C GLU A 11 41.57 -25.14 -1.53
N ILE A 12 41.60 -23.80 -1.59
CA ILE A 12 42.61 -22.97 -0.88
C ILE A 12 42.53 -23.16 0.64
N ALA A 13 41.31 -23.25 1.20
CA ALA A 13 41.11 -23.48 2.62
C ALA A 13 41.29 -24.95 3.03
N GLY A 14 41.46 -25.89 2.09
CA GLY A 14 41.60 -27.32 2.37
C GLY A 14 40.38 -27.93 3.10
N VAL A 15 39.18 -27.49 2.72
CA VAL A 15 37.89 -27.96 3.32
C VAL A 15 36.87 -28.26 2.20
N SER A 16 35.78 -28.92 2.56
CA SER A 16 34.72 -29.14 1.56
C SER A 16 33.95 -27.86 1.23
N VAL A 17 33.36 -27.79 0.03
CA VAL A 17 32.46 -26.70 -0.38
C VAL A 17 31.29 -26.53 0.61
N ALA A 18 30.81 -27.65 1.17
CA ALA A 18 29.77 -27.63 2.19
C ALA A 18 30.25 -26.95 3.49
N THR A 19 31.51 -27.14 3.88
CA THR A 19 32.10 -26.49 5.03
C THR A 19 32.24 -24.99 4.80
N VAL A 20 32.74 -24.55 3.64
CA VAL A 20 32.81 -23.13 3.27
C VAL A 20 31.41 -22.50 3.34
N SER A 21 30.42 -23.14 2.74
CA SER A 21 29.03 -22.66 2.76
C SER A 21 28.48 -22.54 4.19
N ARG A 22 28.76 -23.49 5.08
CA ARG A 22 28.35 -23.43 6.48
C ARG A 22 29.00 -22.27 7.23
N VAL A 23 30.30 -22.07 7.02
CA VAL A 23 31.05 -20.97 7.66
C VAL A 23 30.52 -19.61 7.19
N ILE A 24 30.30 -19.43 5.89
CA ILE A 24 29.78 -18.17 5.35
C ILE A 24 28.37 -17.85 5.86
N ASN A 25 27.50 -18.87 5.97
CA ASN A 25 26.12 -18.69 6.42
C ASN A 25 25.94 -18.78 7.96
N ASP A 26 27.05 -18.97 8.69
CA ASP A 26 27.05 -19.20 10.14
C ASP A 26 26.08 -20.31 10.59
N ASN A 27 25.97 -21.37 9.79
CA ASN A 27 24.98 -22.43 9.96
C ASN A 27 25.67 -23.79 10.03
N GLY A 28 25.42 -24.52 11.12
CA GLY A 28 25.90 -25.88 11.32
C GLY A 28 27.17 -26.01 12.17
N ARG A 29 27.73 -27.25 12.26
CA ARG A 29 28.89 -27.53 13.12
C ARG A 29 30.17 -27.36 12.33
N PHE A 30 31.07 -26.53 12.84
CA PHE A 30 32.47 -26.36 12.40
C PHE A 30 33.33 -25.91 13.59
N SER A 31 34.65 -26.19 13.57
CA SER A 31 35.56 -25.74 14.60
C SER A 31 35.90 -24.25 14.43
N ALA A 32 36.25 -23.58 15.54
CA ALA A 32 36.71 -22.18 15.51
C ALA A 32 37.93 -22.01 14.58
N GLU A 33 38.80 -23.01 14.53
CA GLU A 33 39.96 -23.02 13.64
C GLU A 33 39.56 -23.08 12.17
N THR A 34 38.61 -23.96 11.80
CA THR A 34 38.05 -24.04 10.47
C THR A 34 37.40 -22.71 10.04
N ARG A 35 36.63 -22.08 10.94
CA ARG A 35 36.03 -20.78 10.71
C ARG A 35 37.09 -19.73 10.39
N LYS A 36 38.11 -19.61 11.24
CA LYS A 36 39.19 -18.63 11.06
C LYS A 36 39.93 -18.83 9.76
N LYS A 37 40.21 -20.09 9.37
CA LYS A 37 40.88 -20.44 8.12
C LYS A 37 40.07 -20.04 6.90
N VAL A 38 38.79 -20.37 6.88
CA VAL A 38 37.91 -20.03 5.73
C VAL A 38 37.72 -18.53 5.60
N LEU A 39 37.47 -17.80 6.69
CA LEU A 39 37.28 -16.35 6.67
C LEU A 39 38.53 -15.63 6.19
N LYS A 40 39.74 -16.09 6.61
CA LYS A 40 41.00 -15.53 6.13
C LYS A 40 41.15 -15.71 4.62
N VAL A 41 40.87 -16.89 4.08
CA VAL A 41 40.94 -17.14 2.61
C VAL A 41 39.93 -16.25 1.86
N ILE A 42 38.74 -16.01 2.41
CA ILE A 42 37.73 -15.12 1.82
C ILE A 42 38.27 -13.67 1.79
N GLU A 43 38.86 -13.22 2.88
CA GLU A 43 39.47 -11.88 2.98
C GLU A 43 40.65 -11.73 1.99
N ASP A 44 41.60 -12.68 1.98
CA ASP A 44 42.78 -12.66 1.13
C ASP A 44 42.46 -12.71 -0.38
N THR A 45 41.36 -13.39 -0.74
CA THR A 45 40.94 -13.56 -2.16
C THR A 45 39.93 -12.50 -2.61
N GLY A 46 39.32 -11.74 -1.67
CA GLY A 46 38.23 -10.83 -1.98
C GLY A 46 36.97 -11.56 -2.50
N TYR A 47 36.83 -12.83 -2.18
CA TYR A 47 35.66 -13.63 -2.60
C TYR A 47 34.36 -13.04 -2.12
N LYS A 48 33.47 -12.81 -3.06
CA LYS A 48 32.08 -12.43 -2.76
C LYS A 48 31.15 -13.59 -3.11
N MET A 49 30.30 -13.98 -2.18
CA MET A 49 29.34 -15.05 -2.43
C MET A 49 28.48 -14.73 -3.63
N ASN A 50 28.42 -15.64 -4.58
CA ASN A 50 27.49 -15.53 -5.70
C ASN A 50 26.09 -15.92 -5.24
N TYR A 51 25.29 -14.92 -4.86
CA TYR A 51 23.91 -15.11 -4.44
C TYR A 51 23.05 -15.79 -5.51
N SER A 52 23.31 -15.54 -6.81
CA SER A 52 22.59 -16.18 -7.90
C SER A 52 22.77 -17.69 -7.92
N ALA A 53 23.99 -18.18 -7.65
CA ALA A 53 24.27 -19.62 -7.58
C ALA A 53 23.66 -20.27 -6.33
N LYS A 54 23.55 -19.54 -5.22
CA LYS A 54 22.85 -19.98 -4.00
C LYS A 54 21.35 -20.05 -4.25
N ASN A 55 20.80 -19.03 -4.84
CA ASN A 55 19.36 -18.90 -5.14
C ASN A 55 18.88 -20.00 -6.10
N LEU A 56 19.67 -20.31 -7.13
CA LEU A 56 19.40 -21.43 -8.05
C LEU A 56 19.30 -22.79 -7.34
N ARG A 57 20.20 -23.06 -6.37
CA ARG A 57 20.13 -24.32 -5.59
C ARG A 57 18.94 -24.38 -4.65
N MET A 58 18.53 -23.23 -4.10
CA MET A 58 17.40 -23.13 -3.18
C MET A 58 16.06 -22.97 -3.90
N ASN A 59 16.06 -22.77 -5.22
CA ASN A 59 14.90 -22.38 -6.02
C ASN A 59 14.13 -21.19 -5.40
N LYS A 60 14.88 -20.23 -4.84
CA LYS A 60 14.38 -19.01 -4.20
C LYS A 60 15.26 -17.82 -4.58
N SER A 61 14.65 -16.68 -4.87
CA SER A 61 15.36 -15.44 -5.16
C SER A 61 15.55 -14.55 -3.93
N PHE A 62 14.82 -14.80 -2.85
CA PHE A 62 14.70 -13.90 -1.70
C PHE A 62 14.33 -12.48 -2.12
N THR A 63 13.45 -12.38 -3.10
CA THR A 63 13.00 -11.11 -3.67
C THR A 63 11.48 -11.11 -3.78
N ILE A 64 10.85 -10.03 -3.32
CA ILE A 64 9.42 -9.80 -3.42
C ILE A 64 9.16 -8.63 -4.35
N GLY A 65 8.23 -8.79 -5.29
CA GLY A 65 7.72 -7.71 -6.12
C GLY A 65 6.58 -6.98 -5.43
N ILE A 66 6.63 -5.64 -5.42
CA ILE A 66 5.57 -4.78 -4.89
C ILE A 66 5.06 -3.91 -6.02
N LEU A 67 3.80 -4.11 -6.43
CA LEU A 67 3.13 -3.24 -7.41
C LEU A 67 2.35 -2.19 -6.65
N VAL A 68 2.63 -0.92 -6.91
CA VAL A 68 2.01 0.23 -6.26
C VAL A 68 1.45 1.20 -7.32
N PRO A 69 0.25 1.76 -7.11
CA PRO A 69 -0.38 2.62 -8.12
C PRO A 69 0.29 3.98 -8.26
N ASP A 70 0.81 4.52 -7.17
CA ASP A 70 1.42 5.85 -7.12
C ASP A 70 2.31 5.99 -5.88
N ILE A 71 3.63 5.94 -6.09
CA ILE A 71 4.62 6.07 -5.00
C ILE A 71 4.71 7.50 -4.44
N SER A 72 4.18 8.51 -5.13
CA SER A 72 4.16 9.89 -4.63
C SER A 72 3.05 10.14 -3.60
N ASN A 73 2.04 9.27 -3.55
CA ASN A 73 0.98 9.33 -2.55
C ASN A 73 1.49 8.81 -1.20
N TYR A 74 1.40 9.63 -0.16
CA TYR A 74 1.92 9.33 1.18
C TYR A 74 1.39 8.03 1.79
N PHE A 75 0.12 7.70 1.59
CA PHE A 75 -0.43 6.44 2.09
C PHE A 75 0.27 5.23 1.46
N PHE A 76 0.41 5.23 0.13
CA PHE A 76 1.07 4.12 -0.56
C PHE A 76 2.55 4.04 -0.25
N SER A 77 3.25 5.18 -0.16
CA SER A 77 4.67 5.19 0.19
C SER A 77 4.92 4.71 1.62
N ASP A 78 4.05 5.04 2.57
CA ASP A 78 4.14 4.55 3.94
C ASP A 78 3.90 3.03 4.01
N VAL A 79 2.87 2.51 3.33
CA VAL A 79 2.65 1.06 3.24
C VAL A 79 3.86 0.35 2.63
N VAL A 80 4.43 0.90 1.55
CA VAL A 80 5.62 0.32 0.90
C VAL A 80 6.82 0.31 1.84
N GLN A 81 7.04 1.39 2.59
CA GLN A 81 8.11 1.49 3.58
C GLN A 81 7.95 0.41 4.67
N GLN A 82 6.76 0.29 5.26
CA GLN A 82 6.49 -0.72 6.29
C GLN A 82 6.69 -2.14 5.75
N LEU A 83 6.25 -2.41 4.52
CA LEU A 83 6.47 -3.71 3.87
C LEU A 83 7.95 -4.01 3.68
N GLU A 84 8.72 -3.02 3.19
CA GLU A 84 10.16 -3.14 2.95
C GLU A 84 10.93 -3.44 4.24
N GLU A 85 10.67 -2.69 5.31
CA GLU A 85 11.33 -2.88 6.61
C GLU A 85 11.10 -4.29 7.17
N ILE A 86 9.84 -4.79 7.11
CA ILE A 86 9.50 -6.12 7.60
C ILE A 86 10.13 -7.21 6.72
N LEU A 87 10.09 -7.05 5.40
CA LEU A 87 10.68 -8.00 4.44
C LEU A 87 12.20 -8.05 4.58
N PHE A 88 12.85 -6.90 4.70
CA PHE A 88 14.29 -6.80 4.92
C PHE A 88 14.73 -7.52 6.21
N ALA A 89 14.01 -7.31 7.32
CA ALA A 89 14.27 -8.01 8.57
C ALA A 89 14.13 -9.54 8.46
N LYS A 90 13.32 -10.02 7.49
CA LYS A 90 13.15 -11.45 7.17
C LYS A 90 14.10 -11.96 6.08
N GLY A 91 15.05 -11.13 5.63
CA GLY A 91 16.07 -11.48 4.63
C GLY A 91 15.59 -11.44 3.18
N TYR A 92 14.50 -10.74 2.88
CA TYR A 92 14.01 -10.50 1.53
C TYR A 92 14.41 -9.10 1.04
N SER A 93 14.76 -9.01 -0.25
CA SER A 93 14.85 -7.74 -0.97
C SER A 93 13.53 -7.42 -1.66
N THR A 94 13.27 -6.15 -1.93
CA THR A 94 12.05 -5.70 -2.62
C THR A 94 12.35 -5.10 -3.98
N ILE A 95 11.47 -5.32 -4.95
CA ILE A 95 11.43 -4.59 -6.23
C ILE A 95 10.11 -3.83 -6.28
N ILE A 96 10.19 -2.49 -6.18
CA ILE A 96 9.02 -1.61 -6.19
C ILE A 96 8.72 -1.23 -7.64
N CYS A 97 7.48 -1.49 -8.06
CA CYS A 97 6.98 -1.23 -9.41
C CYS A 97 5.85 -0.20 -9.35
N ASN A 98 6.15 1.06 -9.70
CA ASN A 98 5.13 2.11 -9.78
C ASN A 98 4.34 1.99 -11.09
N THR A 99 3.09 1.52 -11.00
CA THR A 99 2.24 1.22 -12.16
C THR A 99 1.60 2.46 -12.76
N SER A 100 1.57 3.57 -12.03
CA SER A 100 0.87 4.83 -12.42
C SER A 100 -0.60 4.56 -12.83
N ARG A 101 -1.24 3.57 -12.21
CA ARG A 101 -2.61 3.09 -12.51
C ARG A 101 -2.82 2.62 -13.97
N SER A 102 -1.74 2.36 -14.70
CA SER A 102 -1.77 1.85 -16.08
C SER A 102 -1.77 0.32 -16.10
N SER A 103 -2.82 -0.26 -16.67
CA SER A 103 -2.92 -1.72 -16.86
C SER A 103 -1.81 -2.27 -17.76
N GLU A 104 -1.38 -1.51 -18.76
CA GLU A 104 -0.27 -1.88 -19.64
C GLU A 104 1.05 -1.97 -18.86
N LYS A 105 1.33 -0.94 -18.05
CA LYS A 105 2.53 -0.88 -17.22
C LYS A 105 2.53 -1.99 -16.15
N GLU A 106 1.38 -2.29 -15.59
CA GLU A 106 1.20 -3.37 -14.63
C GLU A 106 1.54 -4.72 -15.26
N LEU A 107 0.97 -5.03 -16.43
CA LEU A 107 1.27 -6.26 -17.16
C LEU A 107 2.75 -6.37 -17.53
N ALA A 108 3.39 -5.26 -17.95
CA ALA A 108 4.81 -5.23 -18.24
C ALA A 108 5.66 -5.54 -17.00
N TYR A 109 5.33 -4.96 -15.85
CA TYR A 109 6.02 -5.25 -14.59
C TYR A 109 5.81 -6.69 -14.12
N LEU A 110 4.62 -7.25 -14.26
CA LEU A 110 4.37 -8.65 -13.92
C LEU A 110 5.26 -9.60 -14.71
N ARG A 111 5.42 -9.38 -16.03
CA ARG A 111 6.34 -10.16 -16.87
C ARG A 111 7.80 -10.00 -16.44
N ILE A 112 8.22 -8.79 -16.11
CA ILE A 112 9.58 -8.51 -15.62
C ILE A 112 9.86 -9.24 -14.30
N LEU A 113 8.90 -9.18 -13.34
CA LEU A 113 9.03 -9.82 -12.05
C LEU A 113 9.03 -11.36 -12.18
N GLU A 114 8.19 -11.89 -13.06
CA GLU A 114 8.18 -13.32 -13.40
C GLU A 114 9.53 -13.75 -13.99
N GLY A 115 10.05 -13.01 -14.99
CA GLY A 115 11.36 -13.28 -15.59
C GLY A 115 12.54 -13.14 -14.62
N LYS A 116 12.40 -12.32 -13.57
CA LYS A 116 13.39 -12.22 -12.47
C LYS A 116 13.27 -13.34 -11.44
N GLY A 117 12.21 -14.15 -11.52
CA GLY A 117 11.96 -15.26 -10.60
C GLY A 117 11.69 -14.81 -9.16
N VAL A 118 10.94 -13.72 -8.95
CA VAL A 118 10.58 -13.29 -7.60
C VAL A 118 9.82 -14.40 -6.85
N ASP A 119 9.96 -14.46 -5.55
CA ASP A 119 9.34 -15.50 -4.73
C ASP A 119 7.86 -15.24 -4.46
N GLY A 120 7.42 -13.98 -4.55
CA GLY A 120 6.04 -13.57 -4.33
C GLY A 120 5.77 -12.15 -4.77
N LEU A 121 4.48 -11.78 -4.80
CA LEU A 121 4.02 -10.46 -5.18
C LEU A 121 3.10 -9.87 -4.12
N ILE A 122 3.21 -8.54 -3.90
CA ILE A 122 2.25 -7.73 -3.16
C ILE A 122 1.66 -6.72 -4.13
N VAL A 123 0.34 -6.74 -4.29
CA VAL A 123 -0.38 -5.84 -5.20
C VAL A 123 -1.21 -4.87 -4.39
N ILE A 124 -0.81 -3.59 -4.43
CA ILE A 124 -1.46 -2.53 -3.65
C ILE A 124 -2.38 -1.75 -4.56
N SER A 125 -3.67 -1.69 -4.23
CA SER A 125 -4.68 -0.87 -4.88
C SER A 125 -4.58 -0.83 -6.42
N GLY A 126 -5.52 -0.24 -7.09
CA GLY A 126 -5.54 -0.14 -8.54
C GLY A 126 -6.91 0.26 -9.05
N ALA A 127 -7.04 0.46 -10.38
CA ALA A 127 -8.26 0.92 -11.00
C ALA A 127 -9.35 -0.16 -11.07
N GLU A 128 -8.97 -1.42 -11.25
CA GLU A 128 -9.89 -2.55 -11.46
C GLU A 128 -9.50 -3.75 -10.60
N GLU A 129 -10.35 -4.79 -10.61
CA GLU A 129 -10.04 -6.07 -9.97
C GLU A 129 -8.73 -6.64 -10.53
N PHE A 130 -7.95 -7.26 -9.65
CA PHE A 130 -6.66 -7.83 -10.03
C PHE A 130 -6.82 -9.30 -10.43
N GLU A 131 -6.24 -9.65 -11.56
CA GLU A 131 -6.06 -11.03 -11.97
C GLU A 131 -4.62 -11.24 -12.43
N PHE A 132 -3.96 -12.22 -11.84
CA PHE A 132 -2.64 -12.66 -12.27
C PHE A 132 -2.71 -14.15 -12.56
N ASP A 133 -2.57 -14.48 -13.84
CA ASP A 133 -2.45 -15.85 -14.30
C ASP A 133 -1.02 -16.11 -14.76
N SER A 134 -0.26 -16.81 -13.91
CA SER A 134 1.09 -17.25 -14.23
C SER A 134 1.06 -18.56 -15.08
N SER A 135 0.08 -18.70 -15.96
CA SER A 135 -0.13 -19.92 -16.74
C SER A 135 1.04 -20.30 -17.66
N SER A 136 1.95 -19.36 -17.92
CA SER A 136 3.17 -19.56 -18.71
C SER A 136 4.39 -19.96 -17.86
N ALA A 137 4.32 -19.87 -16.54
CA ALA A 137 5.42 -20.17 -15.66
C ALA A 137 5.37 -21.62 -15.15
N GLU A 138 6.50 -22.31 -15.15
CA GLU A 138 6.66 -23.61 -14.51
C GLU A 138 6.32 -23.60 -13.02
N LYS A 139 6.36 -22.40 -12.40
CA LYS A 139 6.07 -22.17 -10.98
C LYS A 139 5.09 -21.02 -10.82
N LYS A 140 3.92 -21.30 -10.22
CA LYS A 140 2.99 -20.24 -9.82
C LYS A 140 3.61 -19.36 -8.75
N ILE A 141 3.67 -18.04 -8.99
CA ILE A 141 4.14 -17.05 -8.02
C ILE A 141 2.96 -16.69 -7.09
N PRO A 142 3.07 -16.95 -5.79
CA PRO A 142 2.02 -16.55 -4.85
C PRO A 142 1.94 -15.03 -4.76
N TYR A 143 0.72 -14.51 -4.60
CA TYR A 143 0.50 -13.09 -4.44
C TYR A 143 -0.57 -12.80 -3.39
N ILE A 144 -0.56 -11.58 -2.88
CA ILE A 144 -1.62 -11.03 -2.04
C ILE A 144 -2.06 -9.67 -2.59
N CYS A 145 -3.28 -9.28 -2.25
CA CYS A 145 -3.86 -8.00 -2.65
C CYS A 145 -4.13 -7.13 -1.40
N ILE A 146 -3.73 -5.85 -1.48
CA ILE A 146 -4.04 -4.82 -0.48
C ILE A 146 -4.95 -3.78 -1.12
N ASP A 147 -6.14 -3.55 -0.55
CA ASP A 147 -7.15 -2.58 -1.02
C ASP A 147 -7.53 -2.72 -2.50
N ARG A 148 -7.28 -3.88 -3.07
CA ARG A 148 -7.65 -4.23 -4.44
C ARG A 148 -8.26 -5.61 -4.46
N GLU A 149 -9.53 -5.68 -4.82
CA GLU A 149 -10.26 -6.95 -4.83
C GLU A 149 -9.71 -7.88 -5.93
N PRO A 150 -9.31 -9.12 -5.59
CA PRO A 150 -8.90 -10.08 -6.59
C PRO A 150 -10.12 -10.66 -7.31
N LYS A 151 -10.03 -10.88 -8.63
CA LYS A 151 -11.10 -11.52 -9.41
C LYS A 151 -11.41 -12.95 -8.91
N LYS A 152 -10.35 -13.69 -8.56
CA LYS A 152 -10.45 -15.07 -8.04
C LYS A 152 -10.03 -15.05 -6.57
N LYS A 153 -10.99 -14.80 -5.68
CA LYS A 153 -10.74 -14.67 -4.23
C LYS A 153 -10.12 -15.94 -3.64
N GLU A 154 -10.50 -17.10 -4.16
CA GLU A 154 -10.02 -18.41 -3.74
C GLU A 154 -8.53 -18.65 -4.01
N ASN A 155 -7.88 -17.82 -4.83
CA ASN A 155 -6.48 -18.00 -5.24
C ASN A 155 -5.48 -17.14 -4.49
N THR A 156 -5.94 -16.29 -3.57
CA THR A 156 -5.08 -15.33 -2.87
C THR A 156 -5.63 -14.94 -1.50
N ILE A 157 -4.94 -14.04 -0.82
CA ILE A 157 -5.40 -13.40 0.41
C ILE A 157 -5.65 -11.92 0.10
N PHE A 158 -6.81 -11.43 0.50
CA PHE A 158 -7.22 -10.04 0.33
C PHE A 158 -7.18 -9.33 1.68
N ILE A 159 -6.39 -8.25 1.77
CA ILE A 159 -6.26 -7.40 2.94
C ILE A 159 -6.82 -6.04 2.60
N SER A 160 -7.70 -5.51 3.43
CA SER A 160 -8.32 -4.20 3.19
C SER A 160 -8.53 -3.47 4.50
N SER A 161 -8.39 -2.14 4.48
CA SER A 161 -8.91 -1.32 5.56
C SER A 161 -10.44 -1.35 5.59
N ASN A 162 -11.04 -1.10 6.74
CA ASN A 162 -12.51 -0.97 6.85
C ASN A 162 -12.96 0.38 6.28
N HIS A 163 -12.89 0.50 4.94
CA HIS A 163 -13.21 1.73 4.21
C HIS A 163 -14.66 2.17 4.40
N TYR A 164 -15.57 1.19 4.45
CA TYR A 164 -16.99 1.46 4.70
C TYR A 164 -17.18 2.14 6.06
N GLN A 165 -16.64 1.57 7.14
CA GLN A 165 -16.80 2.08 8.48
C GLN A 165 -16.19 3.48 8.63
N GLY A 166 -14.98 3.70 8.12
CA GLY A 166 -14.33 5.01 8.19
C GLY A 166 -15.13 6.11 7.51
N ALA A 167 -15.69 5.83 6.33
CA ALA A 167 -16.53 6.79 5.61
C ALA A 167 -17.89 7.00 6.29
N PHE A 168 -18.48 5.94 6.84
CA PHE A 168 -19.71 6.02 7.60
C PHE A 168 -19.55 6.92 8.84
N GLU A 169 -18.50 6.67 9.63
CA GLU A 169 -18.19 7.46 10.84
C GLU A 169 -17.86 8.92 10.49
N SER A 170 -17.16 9.17 9.39
CA SER A 170 -16.86 10.54 8.93
C SER A 170 -18.13 11.33 8.59
N ALA A 171 -19.08 10.69 7.91
CA ALA A 171 -20.35 11.33 7.58
C ALA A 171 -21.22 11.54 8.82
N GLU A 172 -21.29 10.56 9.74
CA GLU A 172 -21.97 10.69 11.02
C GLU A 172 -21.39 11.85 11.84
N GLU A 173 -20.07 11.99 11.88
CA GLU A 173 -19.40 13.06 12.60
C GLU A 173 -19.72 14.45 12.01
N LEU A 174 -19.68 14.60 10.68
CA LEU A 174 -20.10 15.86 10.05
C LEU A 174 -21.54 16.24 10.44
N ILE A 175 -22.45 15.29 10.43
CA ILE A 175 -23.85 15.51 10.81
C ILE A 175 -23.96 15.83 12.30
N HIS A 176 -23.25 15.12 13.17
CA HIS A 176 -23.20 15.36 14.62
C HIS A 176 -22.68 16.78 14.93
N GLU A 177 -21.68 17.23 14.18
CA GLU A 177 -21.14 18.59 14.23
C GLU A 177 -22.05 19.66 13.58
N GLY A 178 -23.29 19.31 13.23
CA GLY A 178 -24.35 20.21 12.79
C GLY A 178 -24.45 20.41 11.27
N CYS A 179 -23.68 19.69 10.44
CA CYS A 179 -23.82 19.78 8.99
C CYS A 179 -25.18 19.24 8.53
N GLN A 180 -25.89 20.03 7.74
CA GLN A 180 -27.19 19.69 7.17
C GLN A 180 -27.08 19.24 5.70
N HIS A 181 -26.02 19.66 5.04
CA HIS A 181 -25.75 19.40 3.61
C HIS A 181 -24.35 18.85 3.37
N PRO A 182 -23.98 17.71 4.03
CA PRO A 182 -22.68 17.12 3.84
C PRO A 182 -22.55 16.50 2.45
N ILE A 183 -21.36 16.60 1.86
CA ILE A 183 -21.02 16.01 0.57
C ILE A 183 -19.83 15.09 0.69
N ILE A 184 -19.68 14.19 -0.29
CA ILE A 184 -18.45 13.44 -0.52
C ILE A 184 -17.71 14.01 -1.74
N ALA A 185 -16.43 14.31 -1.57
CA ALA A 185 -15.53 14.68 -2.66
C ALA A 185 -14.65 13.48 -3.02
N MET A 186 -14.72 13.02 -4.26
CA MET A 186 -13.98 11.85 -4.71
C MET A 186 -13.53 11.96 -6.16
N HIS A 187 -12.44 11.31 -6.49
CA HIS A 187 -12.01 11.18 -7.88
C HIS A 187 -12.97 10.27 -8.68
N ASN A 188 -13.00 10.48 -10.00
CA ASN A 188 -13.82 9.69 -10.91
C ASN A 188 -13.28 8.28 -11.19
N GLN A 189 -12.10 7.94 -10.67
CA GLN A 189 -11.49 6.61 -10.83
C GLN A 189 -12.20 5.55 -9.98
N LYS A 190 -12.45 4.40 -10.59
CA LYS A 190 -13.09 3.26 -9.93
C LYS A 190 -12.04 2.45 -9.15
N SER A 191 -12.29 2.22 -7.87
CA SER A 191 -11.51 1.29 -7.03
C SER A 191 -12.41 0.65 -6.00
N THR A 192 -11.99 -0.47 -5.43
CA THR A 192 -12.72 -1.16 -4.35
C THR A 192 -12.90 -0.24 -3.15
N SER A 193 -11.83 0.42 -2.71
CA SER A 193 -11.85 1.37 -1.59
C SER A 193 -12.79 2.56 -1.82
N ALA A 194 -12.80 3.13 -3.04
CA ALA A 194 -13.70 4.23 -3.40
C ALA A 194 -15.18 3.81 -3.34
N LYS A 195 -15.51 2.62 -3.84
CA LYS A 195 -16.89 2.07 -3.76
C LYS A 195 -17.34 1.90 -2.32
N GLU A 196 -16.50 1.33 -1.46
CA GLU A 196 -16.82 1.11 -0.04
C GLU A 196 -16.96 2.43 0.73
N ARG A 197 -16.09 3.41 0.48
CA ARG A 197 -16.20 4.75 1.10
C ARG A 197 -17.47 5.46 0.67
N LEU A 198 -17.82 5.42 -0.62
CA LEU A 198 -19.09 6.01 -1.12
C LEU A 198 -20.31 5.31 -0.51
N LYS A 199 -20.27 3.99 -0.35
CA LYS A 199 -21.34 3.22 0.28
C LYS A 199 -21.50 3.61 1.75
N GLY A 200 -20.42 3.67 2.53
CA GLY A 200 -20.46 4.09 3.93
C GLY A 200 -21.05 5.49 4.10
N PHE A 201 -20.60 6.45 3.27
CA PHE A 201 -21.15 7.80 3.27
C PHE A 201 -22.66 7.83 2.99
N LYS A 202 -23.12 7.12 1.96
CA LYS A 202 -24.54 7.04 1.60
C LYS A 202 -25.39 6.43 2.72
N ASP A 203 -24.90 5.38 3.34
CA ASP A 203 -25.64 4.68 4.40
C ASP A 203 -25.72 5.54 5.68
N ALA A 204 -24.69 6.35 5.98
CA ALA A 204 -24.75 7.34 7.06
C ALA A 204 -25.79 8.44 6.78
N LEU A 205 -25.83 8.99 5.57
CA LEU A 205 -26.89 9.95 5.19
C LEU A 205 -28.27 9.33 5.34
N LYS A 206 -28.48 8.11 4.85
CA LYS A 206 -29.75 7.38 4.95
C LYS A 206 -30.18 7.17 6.39
N LYS A 207 -29.25 6.80 7.27
CA LYS A 207 -29.51 6.63 8.71
C LYS A 207 -30.02 7.92 9.35
N ASN A 208 -29.50 9.06 8.89
CA ASN A 208 -29.89 10.38 9.39
C ASN A 208 -31.04 11.02 8.57
N SER A 209 -31.79 10.24 7.80
CA SER A 209 -32.92 10.69 6.99
C SER A 209 -32.59 11.74 5.93
N ILE A 210 -31.33 11.79 5.46
CA ILE A 210 -30.88 12.65 4.38
C ILE A 210 -30.86 11.82 3.10
N PRO A 211 -31.75 12.06 2.12
CA PRO A 211 -31.78 11.29 0.87
C PRO A 211 -30.58 11.65 -0.02
N PHE A 212 -29.76 10.65 -0.35
CA PHE A 212 -28.62 10.88 -1.22
C PHE A 212 -29.03 11.27 -2.64
N ASN A 213 -28.52 12.39 -3.12
CA ASN A 213 -28.65 12.85 -4.50
C ASN A 213 -27.24 13.17 -5.06
N ALA A 214 -26.82 12.47 -6.12
CA ALA A 214 -25.48 12.63 -6.66
C ALA A 214 -25.19 14.08 -7.14
N LYS A 215 -26.19 14.83 -7.62
CA LYS A 215 -25.99 16.24 -8.03
C LYS A 215 -25.73 17.18 -6.87
N GLN A 216 -26.15 16.81 -5.67
CA GLN A 216 -26.06 17.61 -4.44
C GLN A 216 -24.97 17.11 -3.49
N HIS A 217 -24.76 15.80 -3.42
CA HIS A 217 -23.89 15.18 -2.40
C HIS A 217 -22.60 14.55 -2.96
N LEU A 218 -22.37 14.61 -4.28
CA LEU A 218 -21.15 14.04 -4.87
C LEU A 218 -20.39 15.09 -5.70
N LEU A 219 -19.26 15.54 -5.17
CA LEU A 219 -18.27 16.33 -5.92
C LEU A 219 -17.30 15.34 -6.60
N SER A 220 -17.45 15.17 -7.91
CA SER A 220 -16.54 14.37 -8.72
C SER A 220 -15.34 15.21 -9.16
N ILE A 221 -14.15 14.73 -8.88
CA ILE A 221 -12.88 15.43 -9.14
C ILE A 221 -12.11 14.65 -10.20
N ASP A 222 -11.66 15.36 -11.22
CA ASP A 222 -10.70 14.83 -12.16
C ASP A 222 -9.29 15.25 -11.74
N ILE A 223 -8.46 14.26 -11.35
CA ILE A 223 -7.11 14.51 -10.85
C ILE A 223 -6.14 14.89 -11.99
N GLU A 224 -6.45 14.49 -13.22
CA GLU A 224 -5.57 14.69 -14.38
C GLU A 224 -5.74 16.09 -15.02
N HIS A 225 -6.80 16.82 -14.68
CA HIS A 225 -7.09 18.13 -15.25
C HIS A 225 -6.83 19.26 -14.27
N SER A 226 -6.24 20.35 -14.78
CA SER A 226 -5.84 21.56 -14.03
C SER A 226 -7.00 22.35 -13.40
N ASP A 227 -8.23 21.92 -13.53
CA ASP A 227 -9.43 22.68 -13.22
C ASP A 227 -10.08 22.33 -11.87
N PHE A 228 -9.30 21.75 -10.93
CA PHE A 228 -9.81 21.34 -9.61
C PHE A 228 -10.56 22.48 -8.89
N GLU A 229 -9.92 23.63 -8.77
CA GLU A 229 -10.49 24.80 -8.08
C GLU A 229 -11.78 25.28 -8.78
N GLN A 230 -11.78 25.37 -10.10
CA GLN A 230 -12.95 25.77 -10.88
C GLN A 230 -14.11 24.77 -10.74
N ASN A 231 -13.83 23.48 -10.69
CA ASN A 231 -14.83 22.43 -10.50
C ASN A 231 -15.46 22.53 -9.10
N LEU A 232 -14.66 22.73 -8.07
CA LEU A 232 -15.13 22.95 -6.70
C LEU A 232 -16.06 24.19 -6.64
N LEU A 233 -15.61 25.34 -7.14
CA LEU A 233 -16.38 26.58 -7.09
C LEU A 233 -17.68 26.50 -7.88
N THR A 234 -17.65 25.83 -9.05
CA THR A 234 -18.85 25.60 -9.85
C THR A 234 -19.85 24.72 -9.11
N PHE A 235 -19.36 23.67 -8.41
CA PHE A 235 -20.21 22.80 -7.60
C PHE A 235 -20.81 23.56 -6.42
N LEU A 236 -20.02 24.33 -5.65
CA LEU A 236 -20.48 25.13 -4.51
C LEU A 236 -21.48 26.21 -4.95
N LYS A 237 -21.28 26.86 -6.11
CA LYS A 237 -22.25 27.81 -6.66
C LYS A 237 -23.62 27.17 -6.96
N LYS A 238 -23.63 25.92 -7.42
CA LYS A 238 -24.87 25.14 -7.64
C LYS A 238 -25.47 24.61 -6.36
N ASN A 239 -24.67 24.42 -5.31
CA ASN A 239 -25.04 23.86 -4.02
C ASN A 239 -24.56 24.79 -2.89
N PRO A 240 -25.16 26.00 -2.73
CA PRO A 240 -24.67 27.05 -1.83
C PRO A 240 -24.80 26.70 -0.33
N ASN A 241 -25.58 25.67 -0.02
CA ASN A 241 -25.84 25.23 1.36
C ASN A 241 -24.83 24.19 1.85
N VAL A 242 -23.86 23.74 1.02
CA VAL A 242 -22.84 22.80 1.45
C VAL A 242 -22.10 23.35 2.67
N ASP A 243 -22.08 22.56 3.75
CA ASP A 243 -21.54 22.90 5.07
C ASP A 243 -20.55 21.86 5.62
N GLY A 244 -20.46 20.67 4.98
CA GLY A 244 -19.53 19.62 5.33
C GLY A 244 -19.01 18.87 4.11
N ILE A 245 -17.73 18.50 4.11
CA ILE A 245 -17.11 17.70 3.05
C ILE A 245 -16.39 16.52 3.68
N PHE A 246 -16.78 15.31 3.29
CA PHE A 246 -15.94 14.13 3.44
C PHE A 246 -15.12 13.92 2.17
N SER A 247 -13.81 14.05 2.28
CA SER A 247 -12.88 13.80 1.17
C SER A 247 -12.46 12.33 1.14
N ILE A 248 -12.47 11.73 -0.06
CA ILE A 248 -12.11 10.32 -0.22
C ILE A 248 -10.69 9.99 0.23
N ASN A 249 -9.77 10.95 0.24
CA ASN A 249 -8.43 10.83 0.79
C ASN A 249 -7.87 12.20 1.20
N ASP A 250 -6.75 12.20 1.92
CA ASP A 250 -6.13 13.43 2.40
C ASP A 250 -5.53 14.28 1.27
N LEU A 251 -5.04 13.67 0.20
CA LEU A 251 -4.50 14.44 -0.93
C LEU A 251 -5.55 15.39 -1.50
N ILE A 252 -6.76 14.87 -1.75
CA ILE A 252 -7.90 15.68 -2.20
C ILE A 252 -8.33 16.65 -1.10
N ALA A 253 -8.31 16.25 0.17
CA ALA A 253 -8.65 17.15 1.27
C ALA A 253 -7.73 18.36 1.33
N LEU A 254 -6.43 18.18 1.14
CA LEU A 254 -5.45 19.26 1.11
C LEU A 254 -5.69 20.23 -0.05
N GLU A 255 -5.99 19.72 -1.23
CA GLU A 255 -6.36 20.55 -2.41
C GLU A 255 -7.66 21.32 -2.17
N LEU A 256 -8.66 20.69 -1.53
CA LEU A 256 -9.89 21.37 -1.11
C LEU A 256 -9.60 22.50 -0.13
N MET A 257 -8.80 22.24 0.91
CA MET A 257 -8.42 23.27 1.89
C MET A 257 -7.74 24.47 1.23
N LEU A 258 -6.80 24.20 0.32
CA LEU A 258 -6.10 25.26 -0.40
C LEU A 258 -7.06 26.08 -1.26
N SER A 259 -7.94 25.41 -2.00
CA SER A 259 -8.91 26.07 -2.88
C SER A 259 -9.95 26.87 -2.08
N LEU A 260 -10.47 26.32 -0.98
CA LEU A 260 -11.40 27.01 -0.10
C LEU A 260 -10.75 28.28 0.51
N LYS A 261 -9.51 28.16 1.01
CA LYS A 261 -8.75 29.27 1.59
C LYS A 261 -8.51 30.40 0.57
N LYS A 262 -8.10 30.07 -0.67
CA LYS A 262 -7.91 31.05 -1.74
C LYS A 262 -9.19 31.84 -2.04
N ASN A 263 -10.34 31.20 -1.89
CA ASN A 263 -11.64 31.80 -2.17
C ASN A 263 -12.35 32.34 -0.92
N GLN A 264 -11.60 32.52 0.19
CA GLN A 264 -12.10 33.10 1.45
C GLN A 264 -13.28 32.33 2.05
N ILE A 265 -13.30 31.01 1.84
CA ILE A 265 -14.27 30.09 2.46
C ILE A 265 -13.61 29.47 3.68
N ASP A 266 -14.08 29.80 4.85
CA ASP A 266 -13.48 29.39 6.12
C ASP A 266 -13.73 27.90 6.42
N VAL A 267 -12.68 27.20 6.80
CA VAL A 267 -12.72 25.86 7.38
C VAL A 267 -12.27 26.01 8.86
N PRO A 268 -13.02 25.49 9.82
CA PRO A 268 -14.28 24.74 9.73
C PRO A 268 -15.57 25.60 9.76
N LYS A 269 -15.47 26.93 9.92
CA LYS A 269 -16.63 27.81 10.24
C LYS A 269 -17.73 27.76 9.18
N LYS A 270 -17.36 27.78 7.89
CA LYS A 270 -18.32 27.72 6.78
C LYS A 270 -18.48 26.32 6.24
N ILE A 271 -17.38 25.60 6.11
CA ILE A 271 -17.37 24.21 5.61
C ILE A 271 -16.47 23.37 6.51
N LYS A 272 -17.01 22.35 7.13
CA LYS A 272 -16.24 21.34 7.86
C LYS A 272 -15.62 20.35 6.87
N LEU A 273 -14.42 19.83 7.18
CA LEU A 273 -13.70 18.93 6.28
C LEU A 273 -13.09 17.75 7.05
N ILE A 274 -13.36 16.55 6.55
CA ILE A 274 -12.74 15.31 7.02
C ILE A 274 -12.10 14.59 5.84
N GLY A 275 -10.83 14.19 5.98
CA GLY A 275 -10.08 13.40 5.01
C GLY A 275 -10.10 11.90 5.29
N PHE A 276 -9.27 11.17 4.58
CA PHE A 276 -9.02 9.74 4.79
C PHE A 276 -7.55 9.46 4.50
N ASP A 277 -6.87 8.67 5.31
CA ASP A 277 -5.50 8.16 5.34
C ASP A 277 -4.72 8.63 6.58
N ASP A 278 -5.05 9.76 7.19
CA ASP A 278 -4.33 10.44 8.28
C ASP A 278 -2.85 10.65 7.96
N THR A 279 -2.59 11.19 6.77
CA THR A 279 -1.24 11.44 6.29
C THR A 279 -0.53 12.52 7.09
N TYR A 280 0.81 12.47 7.08
CA TYR A 280 1.65 13.41 7.81
C TYR A 280 1.35 14.89 7.45
N ALA A 281 1.09 15.18 6.17
CA ALA A 281 0.82 16.52 5.69
C ALA A 281 -0.40 17.18 6.38
N GLY A 282 -1.46 16.44 6.65
CA GLY A 282 -2.66 16.95 7.29
C GLY A 282 -2.46 17.49 8.72
N LYS A 283 -1.38 17.07 9.38
CA LYS A 283 -1.02 17.55 10.74
C LYS A 283 -0.39 18.94 10.74
N TYR A 284 0.09 19.41 9.60
CA TYR A 284 0.80 20.69 9.43
C TYR A 284 0.00 21.72 8.66
N THR A 285 -1.25 21.44 8.35
CA THR A 285 -2.16 22.43 7.76
C THR A 285 -2.70 23.38 8.84
N THR A 286 -3.27 24.51 8.40
CA THR A 286 -4.00 25.44 9.24
C THR A 286 -5.34 25.74 8.56
N PRO A 287 -6.45 25.24 9.13
CA PRO A 287 -6.57 24.35 10.29
C PRO A 287 -5.96 22.95 10.06
N THR A 288 -5.61 22.24 11.15
CA THR A 288 -5.15 20.84 11.07
C THR A 288 -6.27 19.92 10.60
N LEU A 289 -5.96 18.97 9.70
CA LEU A 289 -6.94 18.12 9.03
C LEU A 289 -7.41 16.96 9.90
N SER A 290 -8.71 16.89 10.15
CA SER A 290 -9.40 15.69 10.65
C SER A 290 -9.39 14.62 9.56
N SER A 291 -9.08 13.37 9.91
CA SER A 291 -8.94 12.31 8.92
C SER A 291 -9.18 10.92 9.51
N VAL A 292 -9.58 9.99 8.68
CA VAL A 292 -9.64 8.57 9.03
C VAL A 292 -8.26 7.95 8.92
N ARG A 293 -7.74 7.49 10.06
CA ARG A 293 -6.43 6.81 10.13
C ARG A 293 -6.55 5.37 9.69
N GLN A 294 -5.74 4.99 8.71
CA GLN A 294 -5.48 3.61 8.35
C GLN A 294 -4.26 3.08 9.14
N ASN A 295 -4.29 1.83 9.56
CA ASN A 295 -3.18 1.22 10.28
C ASN A 295 -2.22 0.53 9.29
N THR A 296 -1.35 1.33 8.67
CA THR A 296 -0.38 0.88 7.65
C THR A 296 0.57 -0.19 8.17
N THR A 297 0.99 -0.09 9.44
CA THR A 297 1.84 -1.09 10.09
C THR A 297 1.13 -2.44 10.21
N LEU A 298 -0.15 -2.44 10.60
CA LEU A 298 -0.92 -3.67 10.73
C LEU A 298 -1.21 -4.30 9.36
N ILE A 299 -1.53 -3.47 8.36
CA ILE A 299 -1.68 -3.90 6.96
C ILE A 299 -0.41 -4.59 6.47
N ALA A 300 0.76 -3.96 6.67
CA ALA A 300 2.03 -4.49 6.22
C ALA A 300 2.41 -5.81 6.94
N ASN A 301 2.17 -5.91 8.26
CA ASN A 301 2.41 -7.14 9.00
C ASN A 301 1.55 -8.29 8.46
N TYR A 302 0.24 -8.11 8.34
CA TYR A 302 -0.63 -9.15 7.77
C TYR A 302 -0.23 -9.51 6.33
N ALA A 303 0.18 -8.52 5.54
CA ALA A 303 0.59 -8.74 4.16
C ALA A 303 1.84 -9.61 4.07
N VAL A 304 2.89 -9.28 4.83
CA VAL A 304 4.14 -10.03 4.80
C VAL A 304 3.95 -11.43 5.40
N GLU A 305 3.28 -11.55 6.55
CA GLU A 305 3.00 -12.84 7.17
C GLU A 305 2.23 -13.76 6.22
N SER A 306 1.13 -13.26 5.67
CA SER A 306 0.30 -14.01 4.72
C SER A 306 1.07 -14.44 3.47
N LEU A 307 1.88 -13.54 2.88
CA LEU A 307 2.66 -13.87 1.70
C LEU A 307 3.73 -14.93 2.00
N LEU A 308 4.44 -14.83 3.14
CA LEU A 308 5.46 -15.81 3.52
C LEU A 308 4.86 -17.18 3.86
N GLU A 309 3.65 -17.22 4.42
CA GLU A 309 2.87 -18.45 4.59
C GLU A 309 2.57 -19.10 3.24
N LEU A 310 2.11 -18.32 2.24
CA LEU A 310 1.85 -18.81 0.89
C LEU A 310 3.13 -19.33 0.19
N ILE A 311 4.25 -18.60 0.31
CA ILE A 311 5.55 -18.99 -0.23
C ILE A 311 6.02 -20.33 0.39
N SER A 312 5.74 -20.56 1.67
CA SER A 312 6.07 -21.79 2.37
C SER A 312 5.03 -22.91 2.20
N LYS A 313 3.97 -22.65 1.44
CA LYS A 313 2.82 -23.57 1.22
C LYS A 313 2.08 -23.97 2.49
N LYS A 314 2.06 -23.10 3.50
CA LYS A 314 1.36 -23.30 4.78
C LYS A 314 0.12 -22.40 4.91
N GLY A 315 -0.01 -21.39 4.05
CA GLY A 315 -1.11 -20.43 4.11
C GLY A 315 -2.40 -20.98 3.49
N GLU A 316 -3.53 -20.61 4.07
CA GLU A 316 -4.86 -20.85 3.52
C GLU A 316 -5.23 -19.74 2.54
N LEU A 317 -5.59 -20.13 1.31
CA LEU A 317 -6.10 -19.21 0.29
C LEU A 317 -7.57 -18.84 0.56
N GLY A 318 -8.03 -17.76 -0.09
CA GLY A 318 -9.42 -17.31 0.01
C GLY A 318 -9.73 -16.49 1.25
N ARG A 319 -8.75 -16.21 2.11
CA ARG A 319 -8.95 -15.38 3.31
C ARG A 319 -9.11 -13.90 2.96
N GLN A 320 -10.03 -13.24 3.66
CA GLN A 320 -10.14 -11.79 3.68
C GLN A 320 -9.81 -11.27 5.08
N ILE A 321 -8.92 -10.29 5.15
CA ILE A 321 -8.52 -9.63 6.39
C ILE A 321 -8.96 -8.18 6.30
N VAL A 322 -9.84 -7.75 7.21
CA VAL A 322 -10.30 -6.37 7.31
C VAL A 322 -9.61 -5.70 8.49
N VAL A 323 -8.80 -4.69 8.20
CA VAL A 323 -8.04 -3.94 9.20
C VAL A 323 -8.90 -2.77 9.69
N PRO A 324 -9.09 -2.62 11.01
CA PRO A 324 -9.86 -1.52 11.55
C PRO A 324 -9.20 -0.16 11.26
N VAL A 325 -10.04 0.86 11.14
CA VAL A 325 -9.64 2.27 10.98
C VAL A 325 -10.12 3.07 12.19
N SER A 326 -9.64 4.29 12.35
CA SER A 326 -10.08 5.20 13.42
C SER A 326 -10.21 6.62 12.91
N LEU A 327 -11.30 7.30 13.26
CA LEU A 327 -11.47 8.71 12.98
C LEU A 327 -10.62 9.54 13.96
N VAL A 328 -9.81 10.44 13.44
CA VAL A 328 -8.95 11.35 14.19
C VAL A 328 -9.45 12.77 13.97
N LEU A 329 -10.12 13.31 14.98
CA LEU A 329 -10.68 14.65 14.93
C LEU A 329 -9.60 15.70 15.19
N ARG A 330 -9.67 16.80 14.44
CA ARG A 330 -8.81 17.98 14.53
C ARG A 330 -9.60 19.24 14.16
N GLU A 331 -8.90 20.35 13.99
CA GLU A 331 -9.51 21.69 13.80
C GLU A 331 -10.38 21.79 12.54
N SER A 332 -10.16 20.99 11.49
CA SER A 332 -10.91 21.14 10.22
C SER A 332 -12.36 20.68 10.28
N SER A 333 -12.77 19.93 11.30
CA SER A 333 -14.14 19.44 11.45
C SER A 333 -14.78 19.81 12.78
N THR A 334 -14.02 20.19 13.79
CA THR A 334 -14.54 20.52 15.11
C THR A 334 -14.81 22.03 15.23
N SER A 335 -15.98 22.38 15.76
CA SER A 335 -16.26 23.75 16.17
C SER A 335 -15.56 23.99 17.51
N SER A 336 -14.50 24.79 17.54
CA SER A 336 -13.86 25.26 18.78
C SER A 336 -14.76 26.26 19.51
#